data_0fc6b2ed63d42d7763a3260812e76704
#
_entry.id   0fc6b2ed63d42d7763a3260812e76704
#
_cell.length_a   1.000
_cell.length_b   1.000
_cell.length_c   1.000
_cell.angle_alpha   90.00
_cell.angle_beta   90.00
_cell.angle_gamma   90.00
#
_symmetry.space_group_name_H-M   'P 1'
#
loop_
_entity.id
_entity.type
_entity.pdbx_description
1 polymer ?
#
loop_
_entity_poly.entity_id
_entity_poly.type
_entity_poly.pdbx_seq_one_letter_code
_entity_poly.pdbx_strand_id
1 'polypeptide(L)' 'MRDPQVVEAELVEIGAIGDDITKFERILAWSAAHPDEIAFALRYFSGRSDRLGEWARQHADRS' A
#
# COMPACT_ATOMS: atom_id res chain seq x y z
N MET A 1 -5.57 -2.69 15.07
CA MET A 1 -5.37 -3.08 13.65
C MET A 1 -6.21 -4.32 13.35
N ARG A 2 -6.80 -4.38 12.18
CA ARG A 2 -7.58 -5.56 11.76
C ARG A 2 -6.66 -6.77 11.61
N ASP A 3 -7.27 -7.95 11.40
CA ASP A 3 -6.51 -9.16 11.14
C ASP A 3 -5.50 -8.93 10.00
N PRO A 4 -4.21 -9.22 10.19
CA PRO A 4 -3.20 -9.02 9.15
C PRO A 4 -3.53 -9.71 7.82
N GLN A 5 -4.22 -10.86 7.86
CA GLN A 5 -4.60 -11.56 6.64
C GLN A 5 -5.64 -10.77 5.84
N VAL A 6 -6.56 -10.09 6.51
CA VAL A 6 -7.55 -9.24 5.86
C VAL A 6 -6.88 -8.02 5.24
N VAL A 7 -5.98 -7.39 5.99
CA VAL A 7 -5.23 -6.22 5.50
C VAL A 7 -4.40 -6.62 4.27
N GLU A 8 -3.69 -7.73 4.35
CA GLU A 8 -2.86 -8.22 3.24
C GLU A 8 -3.71 -8.51 2.01
N ALA A 9 -4.88 -9.12 2.17
CA ALA A 9 -5.77 -9.43 1.05
C ALA A 9 -6.20 -8.14 0.33
N GLU A 10 -6.50 -7.08 1.06
CA GLU A 10 -6.85 -5.79 0.45
C GLU A 10 -5.67 -5.18 -0.29
N LEU A 11 -4.48 -5.27 0.27
CA LEU A 11 -3.26 -4.77 -0.37
C LEU A 11 -2.93 -5.57 -1.64
N VAL A 12 -3.13 -6.88 -1.63
CA VAL A 12 -2.94 -7.72 -2.80
C VAL A 12 -3.86 -7.27 -3.93
N GLU A 13 -5.12 -6.98 -3.64
CA GLU A 13 -6.06 -6.49 -4.64
C GLU A 13 -5.61 -5.15 -5.24
N ILE A 14 -5.15 -4.23 -4.40
CA ILE A 14 -4.66 -2.93 -4.87
C ILE A 14 -3.42 -3.13 -5.75
N GLY A 15 -2.48 -3.96 -5.31
CA GLY A 15 -1.26 -4.23 -6.05
C GLY A 15 -1.47 -4.93 -7.39
N ALA A 16 -2.61 -5.62 -7.55
CA ALA A 16 -2.96 -6.31 -8.78
C ALA A 16 -3.56 -5.40 -9.85
N ILE A 17 -3.90 -4.15 -9.51
CA ILE A 17 -4.43 -3.19 -10.48
C ILE A 17 -3.33 -2.88 -11.50
N GLY A 18 -3.64 -3.07 -12.80
CA GLY A 18 -2.64 -2.89 -13.84
C GLY A 18 -2.34 -1.44 -14.19
N ASP A 19 -3.31 -0.56 -14.00
CA ASP A 19 -3.17 0.87 -14.31
C ASP A 19 -2.56 1.61 -13.12
N ASP A 20 -1.43 2.27 -13.33
CA ASP A 20 -0.71 2.97 -12.26
C ASP A 20 -1.53 4.07 -11.61
N ILE A 21 -2.26 4.84 -12.40
CA ILE A 21 -3.07 5.95 -11.89
C ILE A 21 -4.16 5.41 -10.96
N THR A 22 -4.88 4.41 -11.40
CA THR A 22 -5.93 3.78 -10.61
C THR A 22 -5.36 3.14 -9.36
N LYS A 23 -4.20 2.48 -9.49
CA LYS A 23 -3.51 1.83 -8.37
C LYS A 23 -3.16 2.86 -7.28
N PHE A 24 -2.59 4.01 -7.66
CA PHE A 24 -2.24 5.05 -6.70
C PHE A 24 -3.48 5.70 -6.09
N GLU A 25 -4.52 5.93 -6.87
CA GLU A 25 -5.78 6.43 -6.32
C GLU A 25 -6.34 5.49 -5.26
N ARG A 26 -6.29 4.18 -5.53
CA ARG A 26 -6.80 3.18 -4.60
C ARG A 26 -5.98 3.12 -3.31
N ILE A 27 -4.66 3.15 -3.42
CA ILE A 27 -3.83 3.09 -2.21
C ILE A 27 -3.96 4.36 -1.38
N LEU A 28 -4.12 5.51 -2.00
CA LEU A 28 -4.35 6.75 -1.28
C LEU A 28 -5.69 6.74 -0.55
N ALA A 29 -6.75 6.28 -1.23
CA ALA A 29 -8.06 6.16 -0.60
C ALA A 29 -8.04 5.15 0.54
N TRP A 30 -7.36 4.01 0.34
CA TRP A 30 -7.21 3.00 1.37
C TRP A 30 -6.46 3.55 2.58
N SER A 31 -5.39 4.29 2.36
CA SER A 31 -4.57 4.90 3.42
C SER A 31 -5.40 5.91 4.23
N ALA A 32 -6.24 6.70 3.57
CA ALA A 32 -7.12 7.65 4.25
C ALA A 32 -8.16 6.94 5.11
N ALA A 33 -8.65 5.78 4.66
CA ALA A 33 -9.65 5.00 5.41
C ALA A 33 -9.03 4.20 6.56
N HIS A 34 -7.73 3.87 6.46
CA HIS A 34 -7.06 3.01 7.44
C HIS A 34 -5.72 3.62 7.87
N PRO A 35 -5.74 4.79 8.55
CA PRO A 35 -4.49 5.47 8.89
C PRO A 35 -3.60 4.69 9.86
N ASP A 36 -4.19 3.85 10.68
CA ASP A 36 -3.45 3.00 11.63
C ASP A 36 -2.76 1.81 10.95
N GLU A 37 -3.07 1.55 9.68
CA GLU A 37 -2.51 0.43 8.92
C GLU A 37 -1.53 0.86 7.83
N ILE A 38 -1.25 2.15 7.73
CA ILE A 38 -0.35 2.69 6.69
C ILE A 38 1.05 2.07 6.80
N ALA A 39 1.56 1.94 8.03
CA ALA A 39 2.89 1.35 8.25
C ALA A 39 2.97 -0.09 7.71
N PHE A 40 1.89 -0.86 7.87
CA PHE A 40 1.82 -2.22 7.34
C PHE A 40 1.88 -2.19 5.81
N ALA A 41 1.12 -1.28 5.19
CA ALA A 41 1.09 -1.16 3.72
C ALA A 41 2.45 -0.74 3.16
N LEU A 42 3.12 0.20 3.79
CA LEU A 42 4.44 0.65 3.36
C LEU A 42 5.44 -0.50 3.41
N ARG A 43 5.41 -1.27 4.48
CA ARG A 43 6.29 -2.43 4.63
C ARG A 43 5.96 -3.50 3.59
N TYR A 44 4.68 -3.74 3.34
CA TYR A 44 4.25 -4.75 2.38
C TYR A 44 4.71 -4.40 0.96
N PHE A 45 4.50 -3.14 0.55
CA PHE A 45 4.81 -2.71 -0.81
C PHE A 45 6.28 -2.39 -1.04
N SER A 46 7.06 -2.17 0.02
CA SER A 46 8.47 -1.77 -0.12
C SER A 46 9.33 -2.81 -0.83
N GLY A 47 8.91 -4.07 -0.86
CA GLY A 47 9.62 -5.14 -1.55
C GLY A 47 9.36 -5.21 -3.06
N ARG A 48 8.45 -4.39 -3.58
CA ARG A 48 8.14 -4.41 -5.01
C ARG A 48 9.17 -3.59 -5.78
N SER A 49 9.38 -3.98 -7.05
CA SER A 49 10.33 -3.28 -7.94
C SER A 49 9.66 -2.24 -8.84
N ASP A 50 8.34 -2.07 -8.75
CA ASP A 50 7.58 -1.12 -9.54
C ASP A 50 7.45 0.24 -8.81
N ARG A 51 6.65 1.15 -9.40
CA ARG A 51 6.44 2.49 -8.84
C ARG A 51 5.80 2.46 -7.46
N LEU A 52 4.94 1.49 -7.21
CA LEU A 52 4.31 1.35 -5.90
C LEU A 52 5.34 1.01 -4.83
N GLY A 53 6.29 0.13 -5.15
CA GLY A 53 7.40 -0.18 -4.25
C GLY A 53 8.28 1.02 -3.97
N GLU A 54 8.59 1.80 -5.00
CA GLU A 54 9.37 3.03 -4.85
C GLU A 54 8.65 4.04 -3.96
N TRP A 55 7.36 4.25 -4.18
CA TRP A 55 6.54 5.12 -3.35
C TRP A 55 6.57 4.68 -1.88
N ALA A 56 6.42 3.37 -1.64
CA ALA A 56 6.42 2.83 -0.28
C ALA A 56 7.76 3.05 0.42
N ARG A 57 8.87 2.83 -0.27
CA ARG A 57 10.20 3.04 0.30
C ARG A 57 10.45 4.52 0.62
N GLN A 58 10.03 5.43 -0.26
CA GLN A 58 10.19 6.85 -0.04
C GLN A 58 9.38 7.33 1.17
N HIS A 59 8.16 6.84 1.33
CA HIS A 59 7.32 7.22 2.45
C HIS A 59 7.80 6.60 3.76
N ALA A 60 8.33 5.39 3.71
CA ALA A 60 8.90 4.75 4.89
C ALA A 60 10.11 5.50 5.42
N ASP A 61 10.95 6.03 4.52
CA ASP A 61 12.14 6.80 4.90
C ASP A 61 11.79 8.12 5.60
N ARG A 62 10.61 8.66 5.34
CA ARG A 62 10.18 9.94 5.92
C ARG A 62 9.50 9.79 7.27
N SER A 63 9.10 8.61 7.61
CA SER A 63 8.44 8.36 8.89
C SER A 63 9.42 7.80 9.91
#